data_c431cca1db3175b00fc1dc7e7d34cd51
#
_entry.id   c431cca1db3175b00fc1dc7e7d34cd51
#
_cell.length_a   1.000
_cell.length_b   1.000
_cell.length_c   1.000
_cell.angle_alpha   90.00
_cell.angle_beta   90.00
_cell.angle_gamma   90.00
#
_symmetry.space_group_name_H-M   'P 1'
#
loop_
_entity.id
_entity.type
_entity.pdbx_description
1 polymer ?
#
loop_
_entity_poly.entity_id
_entity_poly.type
_entity_poly.pdbx_seq_one_letter_code
_entity_poly.pdbx_strand_id
1 'polypeptide(L)'
;MMTRTIELLAPAKNLECGMAAIDHGADAVYMGAPQFGARAAAGNSLADIATLCRYAHQFAAKVYVTVNTIVYENELEQLRATLVSLAEIGVDAILVQDMAVLEMMAHEMDDVRQRLRAEGKRMPALHASTQTDNR
;
A
#
# COMPACT_ATOMS: atom_id res chain seq x y z
N MET A 1 -5.16 -31.20 -10.44
CA MET A 1 -4.78 -30.31 -9.42
C MET A 1 -5.66 -29.13 -9.38
N MET A 2 -6.05 -28.80 -8.23
CA MET A 2 -6.97 -27.72 -8.02
C MET A 2 -6.23 -26.44 -7.80
N THR A 3 -6.60 -25.42 -8.54
CA THR A 3 -6.01 -24.12 -8.35
C THR A 3 -6.81 -23.34 -7.33
N ARG A 4 -6.15 -22.83 -6.33
CA ARG A 4 -6.82 -22.05 -5.35
C ARG A 4 -7.14 -20.68 -5.89
N THR A 5 -8.40 -20.31 -5.85
CA THR A 5 -8.82 -19.04 -6.39
C THR A 5 -9.12 -18.01 -5.29
N ILE A 6 -9.16 -18.44 -4.04
CA ILE A 6 -9.49 -17.54 -2.94
C ILE A 6 -8.20 -17.10 -2.28
N GLU A 7 -8.02 -15.79 -2.22
CA GLU A 7 -6.86 -15.21 -1.55
C GLU A 7 -7.26 -14.89 -0.12
N LEU A 8 -6.47 -15.36 0.83
CA LEU A 8 -6.72 -15.07 2.24
C LEU A 8 -6.09 -13.73 2.56
N LEU A 9 -6.94 -12.71 2.69
CA LEU A 9 -6.52 -11.34 2.90
C LEU A 9 -6.78 -10.95 4.36
N ALA A 10 -5.79 -10.47 5.04
CA ALA A 10 -5.89 -10.13 6.45
C ALA A 10 -5.52 -8.67 6.70
N PRO A 11 -6.27 -7.98 7.56
CA PRO A 11 -5.88 -6.62 7.93
C PRO A 11 -4.73 -6.65 8.92
N ALA A 12 -3.88 -5.64 8.87
CA ALA A 12 -2.76 -5.52 9.79
C ALA A 12 -2.76 -4.14 10.40
N LYS A 13 -3.05 -4.07 11.66
CA LYS A 13 -3.08 -2.82 12.39
C LYS A 13 -1.67 -2.24 12.52
N ASN A 14 -0.68 -3.11 12.67
CA ASN A 14 0.71 -2.70 12.82
C ASN A 14 1.60 -3.81 12.29
N LEU A 15 2.91 -3.59 12.40
CA LEU A 15 3.88 -4.55 11.88
C LEU A 15 3.74 -5.92 12.54
N GLU A 16 3.56 -5.96 13.84
CA GLU A 16 3.45 -7.24 14.55
C GLU A 16 2.23 -8.02 14.08
N CYS A 17 1.11 -7.32 13.91
CA CYS A 17 -0.10 -7.97 13.42
C CYS A 17 0.09 -8.50 12.00
N GLY A 18 0.79 -7.73 11.17
CA GLY A 18 1.04 -8.15 9.80
C GLY A 18 1.89 -9.40 9.74
N MET A 19 2.96 -9.43 10.52
CA MET A 19 3.83 -10.60 10.55
C MET A 19 3.09 -11.82 11.09
N ALA A 20 2.27 -11.62 12.12
CA ALA A 20 1.50 -12.74 12.67
C ALA A 20 0.50 -13.28 11.63
N ALA A 21 -0.13 -12.40 10.86
CA ALA A 21 -1.07 -12.85 9.85
C ALA A 21 -0.37 -13.71 8.80
N ILE A 22 0.81 -13.29 8.39
CA ILE A 22 1.58 -14.06 7.41
C ILE A 22 2.00 -15.41 8.00
N ASP A 23 2.41 -15.42 9.27
CA ASP A 23 2.79 -16.65 9.93
C ASP A 23 1.62 -17.63 9.99
N HIS A 24 0.41 -17.12 10.06
CA HIS A 24 -0.79 -17.95 10.11
C HIS A 24 -1.37 -18.26 8.74
N GLY A 25 -0.65 -17.95 7.68
CA GLY A 25 -1.04 -18.38 6.35
C GLY A 25 -1.74 -17.37 5.48
N ALA A 26 -1.74 -16.10 5.85
CA ALA A 26 -2.35 -15.10 4.99
C ALA A 26 -1.60 -15.00 3.68
N ASP A 27 -2.33 -14.90 2.58
CA ASP A 27 -1.74 -14.72 1.26
C ASP A 27 -1.39 -13.26 1.03
N ALA A 28 -2.09 -12.36 1.69
CA ALA A 28 -1.83 -10.93 1.58
C ALA A 28 -2.29 -10.24 2.85
N VAL A 29 -1.63 -9.16 3.19
CA VAL A 29 -2.05 -8.32 4.32
C VAL A 29 -2.22 -6.91 3.82
N TYR A 30 -3.15 -6.16 4.41
CA TYR A 30 -3.28 -4.76 4.08
C TYR A 30 -3.11 -3.92 5.34
N MET A 31 -2.45 -2.79 5.20
CA MET A 31 -2.04 -1.95 6.30
C MET A 31 -2.18 -0.50 5.89
N GLY A 32 -2.51 0.36 6.85
CA GLY A 32 -2.70 1.77 6.57
C GLY A 32 -1.39 2.49 6.33
N ALA A 33 -1.42 3.44 5.42
CA ALA A 33 -0.25 4.26 5.11
C ALA A 33 0.03 5.23 6.25
N PRO A 34 1.21 5.84 6.26
CA PRO A 34 1.48 6.92 7.22
C PRO A 34 0.45 8.02 7.08
N GLN A 35 0.06 8.58 8.19
CA GLN A 35 -0.90 9.67 8.24
C GLN A 35 -0.17 10.99 8.32
N PHE A 36 -0.89 12.07 8.01
CA PHE A 36 -0.28 13.40 7.99
C PHE A 36 -0.87 14.30 9.06
N GLY A 37 -0.13 15.34 9.41
CA GLY A 37 -0.61 16.36 10.31
C GLY A 37 -0.93 15.83 11.69
N ALA A 38 -2.08 16.21 12.22
CA ALA A 38 -2.48 15.83 13.57
C ALA A 38 -2.70 14.34 13.72
N ARG A 39 -2.86 13.62 12.61
CA ARG A 39 -3.09 12.18 12.63
C ARG A 39 -1.83 11.36 12.42
N ALA A 40 -0.68 12.02 12.41
CA ALA A 40 0.57 11.33 12.06
C ALA A 40 0.88 10.15 12.98
N ALA A 41 0.47 10.24 14.24
CA ALA A 41 0.76 9.17 15.18
C ALA A 41 -0.11 7.93 14.97
N ALA A 42 -1.17 8.04 14.20
CA ALA A 42 -2.10 6.93 14.01
C ALA A 42 -1.72 6.00 12.87
N GLY A 43 -0.84 6.42 11.98
CA GLY A 43 -0.47 5.61 10.84
C GLY A 43 0.74 4.76 11.10
N ASN A 44 1.05 3.91 10.15
CA ASN A 44 2.24 3.08 10.24
C ASN A 44 3.40 3.82 9.57
N SER A 45 4.61 3.61 10.08
CA SER A 45 5.77 4.27 9.51
C SER A 45 6.19 3.58 8.22
N LEU A 46 6.88 4.31 7.36
CA LEU A 46 7.41 3.72 6.15
C LEU A 46 8.42 2.62 6.48
N ALA A 47 9.16 2.77 7.56
CA ALA A 47 10.11 1.75 7.98
C ALA A 47 9.40 0.44 8.33
N ASP A 48 8.26 0.53 9.03
CA ASP A 48 7.51 -0.66 9.38
C ASP A 48 6.92 -1.32 8.14
N ILE A 49 6.43 -0.52 7.21
CA ILE A 49 5.89 -1.05 5.97
C ILE A 49 6.98 -1.75 5.17
N ALA A 50 8.17 -1.16 5.12
CA ALA A 50 9.29 -1.78 4.43
C ALA A 50 9.67 -3.11 5.08
N THR A 51 9.68 -3.15 6.40
CA THR A 51 10.01 -4.37 7.12
C THR A 51 8.98 -5.45 6.83
N LEU A 52 7.71 -5.08 6.84
CA LEU A 52 6.66 -6.03 6.56
C LEU A 52 6.74 -6.56 5.12
N CYS A 53 7.08 -5.69 4.17
CA CYS A 53 7.24 -6.13 2.79
C CYS A 53 8.35 -7.16 2.65
N ARG A 54 9.48 -6.91 3.28
CA ARG A 54 10.58 -7.86 3.22
C ARG A 54 10.19 -9.19 3.83
N TYR A 55 9.49 -9.15 4.95
CA TYR A 55 9.05 -10.35 5.61
C TYR A 55 8.04 -11.12 4.76
N ALA A 56 7.03 -10.41 4.25
CA ALA A 56 5.97 -11.03 3.46
C ALA A 56 6.52 -11.66 2.20
N HIS A 57 7.41 -10.98 1.52
CA HIS A 57 7.92 -11.49 0.25
C HIS A 57 8.77 -12.73 0.42
N GLN A 58 9.33 -12.96 1.59
CA GLN A 58 10.04 -14.21 1.86
C GLN A 58 9.09 -15.40 1.81
N PHE A 59 7.82 -15.17 2.08
CA PHE A 59 6.82 -16.23 2.12
C PHE A 59 5.85 -16.16 0.93
N ALA A 60 6.22 -15.39 -0.07
CA ALA A 60 5.37 -15.18 -1.26
C ALA A 60 4.03 -14.56 -0.92
N ALA A 61 3.95 -13.84 0.19
CA ALA A 61 2.76 -13.08 0.55
C ALA A 61 2.88 -11.66 0.03
N LYS A 62 1.75 -10.98 -0.11
CA LYS A 62 1.71 -9.63 -0.64
C LYS A 62 1.36 -8.62 0.43
N VAL A 63 1.76 -7.38 0.21
CA VAL A 63 1.43 -6.29 1.11
C VAL A 63 0.71 -5.21 0.32
N TYR A 64 -0.49 -4.88 0.76
CA TYR A 64 -1.29 -3.81 0.17
C TYR A 64 -1.34 -2.68 1.19
N VAL A 65 -1.20 -1.45 0.71
CA VAL A 65 -1.22 -0.28 1.58
C VAL A 65 -2.44 0.55 1.24
N THR A 66 -3.23 0.89 2.26
CA THR A 66 -4.45 1.66 2.04
C THR A 66 -4.18 3.13 2.35
N VAL A 67 -4.66 3.99 1.45
CA VAL A 67 -4.57 5.43 1.63
C VAL A 67 -6.00 5.94 1.59
N ASN A 68 -6.61 6.06 2.76
CA ASN A 68 -7.99 6.50 2.83
C ASN A 68 -8.12 7.75 3.67
N THR A 69 -7.22 8.67 3.45
CA THR A 69 -7.17 9.91 4.16
C THR A 69 -7.75 11.01 3.29
N ILE A 70 -8.51 11.91 3.89
CA ILE A 70 -8.90 13.12 3.19
C ILE A 70 -7.65 13.94 3.04
N VAL A 71 -7.34 14.31 1.79
CA VAL A 71 -6.11 15.02 1.50
C VAL A 71 -6.42 16.47 1.24
N TYR A 72 -5.86 17.35 2.04
CA TYR A 72 -6.00 18.77 1.84
C TYR A 72 -4.93 19.23 0.87
N GLU A 73 -5.18 20.37 0.25
CA GLU A 73 -4.29 20.86 -0.80
C GLU A 73 -2.86 20.97 -0.32
N ASN A 74 -2.65 21.38 0.93
CA ASN A 74 -1.31 21.53 1.45
C ASN A 74 -0.65 20.21 1.81
N GLU A 75 -1.36 19.09 1.65
CA GLU A 75 -0.80 17.77 1.94
C GLU A 75 -0.52 16.97 0.68
N LEU A 76 -0.79 17.54 -0.48
CA LEU A 76 -0.61 16.80 -1.72
C LEU A 76 0.84 16.39 -1.96
N GLU A 77 1.77 17.28 -1.62
CA GLU A 77 3.17 16.95 -1.80
C GLU A 77 3.61 15.84 -0.86
N GLN A 78 3.10 15.86 0.37
CA GLN A 78 3.41 14.80 1.31
C GLN A 78 2.84 13.48 0.82
N LEU A 79 1.64 13.51 0.28
CA LEU A 79 1.03 12.33 -0.27
C LEU A 79 1.85 11.79 -1.42
N ARG A 80 2.28 12.67 -2.33
CA ARG A 80 3.08 12.23 -3.47
C ARG A 80 4.38 11.59 -3.00
N ALA A 81 5.05 12.23 -2.03
CA ALA A 81 6.30 11.68 -1.51
C ALA A 81 6.08 10.32 -0.84
N THR A 82 4.98 10.17 -0.11
CA THR A 82 4.66 8.90 0.51
C THR A 82 4.45 7.81 -0.53
N LEU A 83 3.76 8.14 -1.61
CA LEU A 83 3.49 7.17 -2.65
C LEU A 83 4.74 6.76 -3.40
N VAL A 84 5.63 7.72 -3.63
CA VAL A 84 6.92 7.39 -4.23
C VAL A 84 7.69 6.45 -3.31
N SER A 85 7.69 6.72 -2.02
CA SER A 85 8.38 5.87 -1.07
C SER A 85 7.79 4.47 -1.03
N LEU A 86 6.45 4.37 -1.07
CA LEU A 86 5.81 3.06 -1.07
C LEU A 86 6.18 2.28 -2.33
N ALA A 87 6.26 2.97 -3.46
CA ALA A 87 6.65 2.32 -4.70
C ALA A 87 8.08 1.81 -4.60
N GLU A 88 8.96 2.61 -3.99
CA GLU A 88 10.36 2.21 -3.85
C GLU A 88 10.53 1.06 -2.86
N ILE A 89 9.68 1.03 -1.83
CA ILE A 89 9.71 -0.06 -0.87
C ILE A 89 9.31 -1.38 -1.53
N GLY A 90 8.43 -1.31 -2.51
CA GLY A 90 8.03 -2.50 -3.23
C GLY A 90 6.73 -3.11 -2.74
N VAL A 91 5.81 -2.27 -2.21
CA VAL A 91 4.49 -2.78 -1.85
C VAL A 91 3.80 -3.29 -3.10
N ASP A 92 2.93 -4.26 -2.94
CA ASP A 92 2.31 -4.91 -4.10
C ASP A 92 1.17 -4.11 -4.68
N ALA A 93 0.45 -3.36 -3.85
CA ALA A 93 -0.63 -2.51 -4.35
C ALA A 93 -0.88 -1.38 -3.38
N ILE A 94 -1.39 -0.28 -3.91
CA ILE A 94 -1.82 0.86 -3.13
C ILE A 94 -3.30 1.07 -3.40
N LEU A 95 -4.10 1.09 -2.34
CA LEU A 95 -5.53 1.23 -2.45
C LEU A 95 -5.93 2.64 -2.04
N VAL A 96 -6.58 3.36 -2.95
CA VAL A 96 -6.93 4.75 -2.74
C VAL A 96 -8.44 4.88 -2.82
N GLN A 97 -9.05 5.55 -1.85
CA GLN A 97 -10.50 5.71 -1.83
C GLN A 97 -10.98 6.85 -2.72
N ASP A 98 -10.19 7.90 -2.85
CA ASP A 98 -10.60 9.08 -3.60
C ASP A 98 -10.17 8.94 -5.05
N MET A 99 -11.15 8.91 -5.95
CA MET A 99 -10.86 8.73 -7.37
C MET A 99 -10.07 9.91 -7.95
N ALA A 100 -10.30 11.11 -7.44
CA ALA A 100 -9.55 12.26 -7.93
C ALA A 100 -8.08 12.13 -7.57
N VAL A 101 -7.80 11.65 -6.37
CA VAL A 101 -6.43 11.40 -5.95
C VAL A 101 -5.81 10.30 -6.81
N LEU A 102 -6.59 9.26 -7.09
CA LEU A 102 -6.10 8.17 -7.90
C LEU A 102 -5.70 8.64 -9.29
N GLU A 103 -6.53 9.47 -9.93
CA GLU A 103 -6.23 9.98 -11.27
C GLU A 103 -5.01 10.89 -11.25
N MET A 104 -4.95 11.77 -10.26
CA MET A 104 -3.83 12.67 -10.14
C MET A 104 -2.54 11.89 -10.01
N MET A 105 -2.56 10.85 -9.19
CA MET A 105 -1.40 10.05 -8.98
C MET A 105 -0.98 9.24 -10.19
N ALA A 106 -1.94 8.74 -10.93
CA ALA A 106 -1.64 7.99 -12.13
C ALA A 106 -0.86 8.86 -13.11
N HIS A 107 -1.20 10.13 -13.16
CA HIS A 107 -0.49 11.05 -14.05
C HIS A 107 0.88 11.44 -13.49
N GLU A 108 0.92 11.79 -12.22
CA GLU A 108 2.17 12.32 -11.65
C GLU A 108 3.21 11.26 -11.38
N MET A 109 2.79 10.00 -11.39
CA MET A 109 3.72 8.93 -11.07
C MET A 109 4.38 8.32 -12.31
N ASP A 110 4.18 8.90 -13.46
CA ASP A 110 4.81 8.38 -14.68
C ASP A 110 6.33 8.42 -14.59
N ASP A 111 6.89 9.50 -14.03
CA ASP A 111 8.33 9.59 -13.86
C ASP A 111 8.86 8.49 -12.98
N VAL A 112 8.14 8.22 -11.90
CA VAL A 112 8.53 7.18 -10.97
C VAL A 112 8.45 5.83 -11.64
N ARG A 113 7.40 5.61 -12.44
CA ARG A 113 7.24 4.34 -13.15
C ARG A 113 8.41 4.09 -14.08
N GLN A 114 8.83 5.10 -14.82
CA GLN A 114 9.94 4.96 -15.74
C GLN A 114 11.24 4.69 -15.01
N ARG A 115 11.45 5.39 -13.89
CA ARG A 115 12.65 5.21 -13.11
C ARG A 115 12.72 3.80 -12.53
N LEU A 116 11.61 3.32 -11.98
CA LEU A 116 11.58 1.99 -11.38
C LEU A 116 11.78 0.92 -12.44
N ARG A 117 11.21 1.12 -13.63
CA ARG A 117 11.39 0.19 -14.71
C ARG A 117 12.87 0.12 -15.11
N ALA A 118 13.52 1.26 -15.16
CA ALA A 118 14.94 1.31 -15.50
C ALA A 118 15.79 0.60 -14.46
N GLU A 119 15.32 0.57 -13.21
CA GLU A 119 16.03 -0.11 -12.13
C GLU A 119 15.61 -1.59 -12.00
N GLY A 120 14.76 -2.06 -12.88
CA GLY A 120 14.31 -3.45 -12.83
C GLY A 120 13.24 -3.70 -11.79
N LYS A 121 12.61 -2.66 -11.28
CA LYS A 121 11.57 -2.77 -10.26
C LYS A 121 10.20 -2.58 -10.88
N ARG A 122 9.19 -3.10 -10.19
CA ARG A 122 7.83 -3.00 -10.65
C ARG A 122 7.09 -1.93 -9.87
N MET A 123 6.27 -1.16 -10.57
CA MET A 123 5.40 -0.18 -9.95
C MET A 123 4.25 -0.90 -9.26
N PRO A 124 3.91 -0.55 -8.00
CA PRO A 124 2.75 -1.17 -7.36
C PRO A 124 1.47 -0.86 -8.13
N ALA A 125 0.53 -1.77 -8.06
CA ALA A 125 -0.77 -1.54 -8.67
C ALA A 125 -1.51 -0.47 -7.88
N LEU A 126 -2.21 0.41 -8.59
CA LEU A 126 -3.04 1.43 -7.97
C LEU A 126 -4.49 1.03 -8.18
N HIS A 127 -5.21 0.87 -7.08
CA HIS A 127 -6.61 0.47 -7.16
C HIS A 127 -7.48 1.46 -6.42
N ALA A 128 -8.65 1.73 -6.94
CA ALA A 128 -9.64 2.46 -6.19
C ALA A 128 -10.25 1.51 -5.17
N SER A 129 -10.30 1.97 -3.94
CA SER A 129 -10.89 1.17 -2.90
C SER A 129 -12.40 1.45 -2.91
N THR A 130 -13.16 0.54 -3.43
CA THR A 130 -14.60 0.73 -3.44
C THR A 130 -15.14 0.23 -2.16
N GLN A 131 -15.27 1.06 -1.22
CA GLN A 131 -15.89 0.73 -0.02
C GLN A 131 -17.29 1.01 -0.06
N THR A 132 -17.89 0.79 -1.00
CA THR A 132 -19.27 1.08 -1.03
C THR A 132 -20.03 0.16 -0.20
N ASP A 133 -20.26 0.06 0.11
CA ASP A 133 -20.97 -0.63 0.48
C ASP A 133 -22.06 -0.74 0.32
N ASN A 134 -22.23 -1.07 0.06
CA ASN A 134 -22.99 -1.19 -0.10
C ASN A 134 -23.76 -1.54 0.39
N ARG A 135 -24.02 -1.39 0.58
CA ARG A 135 -24.69 -1.60 1.14
C ARG A 135 -25.33 -1.48 0.97
#